data_ac3c1be140c465e22a6e195661199921
#
_entry.id   ac3c1be140c465e22a6e195661199921
#
_cell.length_a   1.000
_cell.length_b   1.000
_cell.length_c   1.000
_cell.angle_alpha   90.00
_cell.angle_beta   90.00
_cell.angle_gamma   90.00
#
_symmetry.space_group_name_H-M   'P 1'
#
loop_
_entity.id
_entity.type
_entity.pdbx_description
1 polymer ?
#
loop_
_entity_poly.entity_id
_entity_poly.type
_entity_poly.pdbx_seq_one_letter_code
_entity_poly.pdbx_strand_id
1 'polypeptide(L)'
;MQVVRIPFTNFQFGEISPSLIARTDTQVYNNSAQKLTNFLIRAEGGVIKRSGTKWIHNFGTTVDDNVEQQVRLIPFIFSDDERYIIALSAGKIEFFIVGFDASGNVQANAVSNLSSTTLTSDTTGTSLNTRITEARLKQITYAQSGDVLFLAHNAFNTLKIVRTSLLTFQISPFSFDLKGDAKETYQPYYHFHQAGFTLTPSATSGNGITVIVKPPGTDRGAWSSGTGYEIGDHVTHSNQVYEVIADINPSNTAPNSDTTNFRAVTYFDDGSTNGGGYSNSLHVGLTLRYRKREIDITAVTSGSHATGNIADSLFAKLGINAIRTIKDSTTIEITMPLHNLSVGDSVTISETDTVAGISNSNLNGARSVTSVIDDNTFTVTAGASANASVDGGGAPRLTTTAPTTDWEEQSYSAIRGFPAAICFHEGRLWFGGTLAQPDGIWASQSGEFFNFNIGTALDNESIQLSSSVGELDQIKHLVSNRDLQVFTVTSEFIVPAFENTPVTPQNAMVRRQTPYGVADVKPFVFDGATLYVQRSGSVVREFIFSDTESAYVANAVSLISSHLVITPVQITSLQ
;
A
#
# COMPACT_ATOMS: atom_id res chain seq x y z
N MET A 1 3.46 -62.10 -38.07
CA MET A 1 3.31 -60.71 -37.54
C MET A 1 4.66 -60.28 -37.02
N GLN A 2 5.30 -59.27 -37.63
CA GLN A 2 6.60 -58.78 -37.22
C GLN A 2 6.37 -57.89 -36.01
N VAL A 3 6.87 -58.25 -34.83
CA VAL A 3 6.77 -57.46 -33.62
C VAL A 3 7.78 -56.30 -33.72
N VAL A 4 7.29 -55.10 -33.95
CA VAL A 4 8.12 -53.91 -33.91
C VAL A 4 8.39 -53.57 -32.43
N ARG A 5 9.63 -53.69 -31.99
CA ARG A 5 10.07 -53.26 -30.65
C ARG A 5 10.51 -51.82 -30.75
N ILE A 6 9.76 -50.92 -30.12
CA ILE A 6 10.14 -49.49 -29.96
C ILE A 6 10.96 -49.39 -28.68
N PRO A 7 12.25 -48.99 -28.74
CA PRO A 7 13.06 -48.81 -27.54
C PRO A 7 12.64 -47.50 -26.83
N PHE A 8 12.30 -47.59 -25.57
CA PHE A 8 12.21 -46.39 -24.68
C PHE A 8 13.62 -46.07 -24.18
N THR A 9 14.17 -44.95 -24.60
CA THR A 9 15.57 -44.60 -24.33
C THR A 9 15.73 -43.58 -23.21
N ASN A 10 14.68 -42.80 -22.93
CA ASN A 10 14.70 -41.79 -21.85
C ASN A 10 13.29 -41.43 -21.38
N PHE A 11 13.18 -40.68 -20.27
CA PHE A 11 11.94 -40.18 -19.71
C PHE A 11 12.01 -38.66 -19.52
N GLN A 12 12.69 -37.95 -20.42
CA GLN A 12 13.01 -36.53 -20.30
C GLN A 12 11.78 -35.62 -20.13
N PHE A 13 10.65 -36.01 -20.74
CA PHE A 13 9.41 -35.25 -20.62
C PHE A 13 8.53 -35.67 -19.43
N GLY A 14 8.97 -36.62 -18.60
CA GLY A 14 8.29 -37.01 -17.38
C GLY A 14 6.97 -37.76 -17.58
N GLU A 15 6.02 -37.51 -16.67
CA GLU A 15 4.68 -38.08 -16.74
C GLU A 15 3.81 -37.29 -17.71
N ILE A 16 3.28 -37.95 -18.74
CA ILE A 16 2.45 -37.30 -19.78
C ILE A 16 0.98 -37.27 -19.38
N SER A 17 0.30 -36.16 -19.72
CA SER A 17 -1.13 -36.01 -19.50
C SER A 17 -1.93 -37.13 -20.17
N PRO A 18 -2.95 -37.72 -19.51
CA PRO A 18 -3.85 -38.71 -20.11
C PRO A 18 -4.47 -38.27 -21.43
N SER A 19 -4.67 -36.96 -21.62
CA SER A 19 -5.19 -36.40 -22.88
C SER A 19 -4.24 -36.53 -24.08
N LEU A 20 -2.95 -36.78 -23.83
CA LEU A 20 -1.92 -36.92 -24.86
C LEU A 20 -1.52 -38.39 -25.15
N ILE A 21 -2.10 -39.35 -24.45
CA ILE A 21 -1.74 -40.79 -24.59
C ILE A 21 -1.95 -41.34 -26.02
N ALA A 22 -2.88 -40.75 -26.78
CA ALA A 22 -3.13 -41.16 -28.17
C ALA A 22 -2.16 -40.53 -29.19
N ARG A 23 -1.30 -39.58 -28.78
CA ARG A 23 -0.40 -38.83 -29.66
C ARG A 23 0.94 -39.55 -29.85
N THR A 24 0.89 -40.80 -30.32
CA THR A 24 2.06 -41.64 -30.60
C THR A 24 2.97 -41.13 -31.71
N ASP A 25 2.50 -40.11 -32.45
CA ASP A 25 3.20 -39.41 -33.53
C ASP A 25 4.24 -38.39 -33.01
N THR A 26 4.22 -38.06 -31.72
CA THR A 26 5.10 -37.04 -31.18
C THR A 26 6.32 -37.61 -30.44
N GLN A 27 7.45 -36.90 -30.51
CA GLN A 27 8.65 -37.24 -29.76
C GLN A 27 8.40 -37.19 -28.25
N VAL A 28 7.52 -36.28 -27.79
CA VAL A 28 7.12 -36.17 -26.39
C VAL A 28 6.53 -37.49 -25.89
N TYR A 29 5.65 -38.13 -26.66
CA TYR A 29 5.07 -39.41 -26.28
C TYR A 29 6.14 -40.49 -26.08
N ASN A 30 7.10 -40.58 -27.01
CA ASN A 30 8.13 -41.64 -27.01
C ASN A 30 9.15 -41.47 -25.86
N ASN A 31 9.32 -40.26 -25.33
CA ASN A 31 10.27 -39.94 -24.25
C ASN A 31 9.57 -39.56 -22.93
N SER A 32 8.34 -40.05 -22.75
CA SER A 32 7.51 -39.84 -21.55
C SER A 32 7.12 -41.16 -20.90
N ALA A 33 6.66 -41.09 -19.66
CA ALA A 33 6.02 -42.20 -18.96
C ALA A 33 4.53 -41.93 -18.74
N GLN A 34 3.72 -42.98 -18.73
CA GLN A 34 2.31 -42.88 -18.38
C GLN A 34 2.14 -42.51 -16.89
N LYS A 35 3.05 -42.98 -16.04
CA LYS A 35 3.04 -42.68 -14.60
C LYS A 35 4.46 -42.70 -14.02
N LEU A 36 4.82 -41.65 -13.28
CA LEU A 36 6.11 -41.50 -12.61
C LEU A 36 5.90 -41.05 -11.15
N THR A 37 5.58 -42.00 -10.27
CA THR A 37 5.35 -41.70 -8.85
C THR A 37 6.62 -41.95 -8.04
N ASN A 38 7.06 -40.94 -7.25
CA ASN A 38 8.26 -40.96 -6.40
C ASN A 38 9.59 -41.15 -7.19
N PHE A 39 9.66 -40.66 -8.40
CA PHE A 39 10.88 -40.57 -9.20
C PHE A 39 11.21 -39.11 -9.54
N LEU A 40 12.50 -38.82 -9.61
CA LEU A 40 13.03 -37.55 -10.11
C LEU A 40 13.66 -37.83 -11.48
N ILE A 41 13.39 -36.93 -12.43
CA ILE A 41 13.94 -37.00 -13.78
C ILE A 41 15.29 -36.35 -13.79
N ARG A 42 16.30 -37.00 -14.39
CA ARG A 42 17.62 -36.41 -14.63
C ARG A 42 17.65 -35.72 -15.99
N ALA A 43 18.51 -34.72 -16.11
CA ALA A 43 18.71 -33.96 -17.35
C ALA A 43 19.09 -34.89 -18.53
N GLU A 44 19.83 -36.00 -18.26
CA GLU A 44 20.23 -36.97 -19.23
C GLU A 44 19.09 -37.93 -19.67
N GLY A 45 17.89 -37.75 -19.12
CA GLY A 45 16.72 -38.57 -19.46
C GLY A 45 16.51 -39.79 -18.58
N GLY A 46 17.41 -40.10 -17.66
CA GLY A 46 17.25 -41.15 -16.66
C GLY A 46 16.30 -40.74 -15.54
N VAL A 47 15.84 -41.73 -14.76
CA VAL A 47 15.03 -41.46 -13.54
C VAL A 47 15.71 -42.05 -12.32
N ILE A 48 15.64 -41.36 -11.20
CA ILE A 48 16.13 -41.84 -9.89
C ILE A 48 14.98 -41.85 -8.90
N LYS A 49 15.00 -42.79 -7.97
CA LYS A 49 14.02 -42.86 -6.91
C LYS A 49 14.21 -41.65 -5.98
N ARG A 50 13.11 -40.96 -5.66
CA ARG A 50 13.12 -39.90 -4.65
C ARG A 50 13.62 -40.45 -3.30
N SER A 51 14.45 -39.67 -2.62
CA SER A 51 14.86 -39.97 -1.25
C SER A 51 13.67 -40.06 -0.31
N GLY A 52 13.80 -40.80 0.79
CA GLY A 52 12.80 -40.87 1.84
C GLY A 52 12.58 -39.51 2.50
N THR A 53 11.46 -39.37 3.20
CA THR A 53 11.15 -38.19 4.02
C THR A 53 11.37 -38.53 5.48
N LYS A 54 11.81 -37.53 6.27
CA LYS A 54 11.91 -37.60 7.72
C LYS A 54 10.85 -36.69 8.33
N TRP A 55 10.13 -37.22 9.33
CA TRP A 55 9.23 -36.41 10.12
C TRP A 55 10.03 -35.42 11.01
N ILE A 56 9.62 -34.14 11.07
CA ILE A 56 10.28 -33.09 11.82
C ILE A 56 9.41 -32.61 12.98
N HIS A 57 8.16 -32.21 12.69
CA HIS A 57 7.30 -31.55 13.67
C HIS A 57 5.81 -31.77 13.36
N ASN A 58 4.98 -31.71 14.40
CA ASN A 58 3.52 -31.71 14.29
C ASN A 58 3.00 -30.34 14.78
N PHE A 59 2.32 -29.60 13.92
CA PHE A 59 1.76 -28.28 14.22
C PHE A 59 0.44 -28.35 15.01
N GLY A 60 -0.08 -29.53 15.29
CA GLY A 60 -1.33 -29.75 15.99
C GLY A 60 -2.55 -29.80 15.06
N THR A 61 -3.71 -30.00 15.68
CA THR A 61 -5.01 -29.98 15.00
C THR A 61 -5.77 -28.71 15.37
N THR A 62 -6.72 -28.30 14.53
CA THR A 62 -7.66 -27.23 14.88
C THR A 62 -8.57 -27.69 16.03
N VAL A 63 -8.94 -26.75 16.92
CA VAL A 63 -9.68 -27.06 18.15
C VAL A 63 -11.08 -27.61 17.87
N ASP A 64 -11.68 -27.22 16.73
CA ASP A 64 -13.10 -27.50 16.46
C ASP A 64 -13.38 -28.75 15.62
N ASP A 65 -12.42 -29.19 14.73
CA ASP A 65 -12.72 -30.22 13.72
C ASP A 65 -11.77 -31.42 13.69
N ASN A 66 -10.76 -31.52 14.55
CA ASN A 66 -9.67 -32.52 14.45
C ASN A 66 -8.95 -32.53 13.08
N VAL A 67 -8.99 -31.42 12.35
CA VAL A 67 -8.31 -31.26 11.06
C VAL A 67 -6.88 -30.79 11.30
N GLU A 68 -5.92 -31.34 10.57
CA GLU A 68 -4.52 -30.88 10.64
C GLU A 68 -4.43 -29.41 10.27
N GLN A 69 -3.71 -28.63 11.08
CA GLN A 69 -3.49 -27.21 10.82
C GLN A 69 -2.77 -26.99 9.48
N GLN A 70 -3.29 -26.08 8.65
CA GLN A 70 -2.57 -25.63 7.47
C GLN A 70 -1.37 -24.80 7.90
N VAL A 71 -0.24 -25.08 7.27
CA VAL A 71 1.03 -24.40 7.55
C VAL A 71 1.64 -23.90 6.25
N ARG A 72 2.18 -22.68 6.31
CA ARG A 72 3.00 -22.14 5.23
C ARG A 72 4.44 -22.01 5.70
N LEU A 73 5.36 -22.57 4.92
CA LEU A 73 6.79 -22.51 5.20
C LEU A 73 7.44 -21.38 4.39
N ILE A 74 8.25 -20.58 5.06
CA ILE A 74 9.00 -19.48 4.46
C ILE A 74 10.47 -19.68 4.77
N PRO A 75 11.36 -19.73 3.76
CA PRO A 75 12.79 -19.76 3.99
C PRO A 75 13.27 -18.39 4.52
N PHE A 76 14.18 -18.42 5.48
CA PHE A 76 14.88 -17.26 5.98
C PHE A 76 16.37 -17.57 6.00
N ILE A 77 17.14 -16.89 5.16
CA ILE A 77 18.56 -17.12 4.97
C ILE A 77 19.31 -15.90 5.48
N PHE A 78 20.02 -16.06 6.59
CA PHE A 78 20.88 -15.00 7.14
C PHE A 78 22.30 -15.08 6.56
N SER A 79 22.86 -16.30 6.54
CA SER A 79 24.18 -16.58 5.97
C SER A 79 24.20 -18.02 5.41
N ASP A 80 25.34 -18.44 4.87
CA ASP A 80 25.50 -19.82 4.41
C ASP A 80 25.41 -20.84 5.55
N ASP A 81 25.82 -20.47 6.76
CA ASP A 81 25.83 -21.32 7.95
C ASP A 81 24.57 -21.16 8.81
N GLU A 82 23.79 -20.07 8.62
CA GLU A 82 22.60 -19.77 9.39
C GLU A 82 21.38 -19.66 8.50
N ARG A 83 20.63 -20.75 8.40
CA ARG A 83 19.38 -20.83 7.63
C ARG A 83 18.26 -21.29 8.52
N TYR A 84 17.09 -20.71 8.30
CA TYR A 84 15.90 -20.99 9.08
C TYR A 84 14.73 -21.29 8.16
N ILE A 85 13.76 -22.00 8.70
CA ILE A 85 12.43 -22.16 8.12
C ILE A 85 11.44 -21.53 9.10
N ILE A 86 10.70 -20.55 8.63
CA ILE A 86 9.62 -19.90 9.38
C ILE A 86 8.33 -20.59 9.00
N ALA A 87 7.63 -21.14 9.96
CA ALA A 87 6.34 -21.79 9.78
C ALA A 87 5.22 -20.88 10.28
N LEU A 88 4.37 -20.44 9.37
CA LEU A 88 3.17 -19.68 9.66
C LEU A 88 2.00 -20.64 9.80
N SER A 89 1.29 -20.59 10.92
CA SER A 89 0.02 -21.26 11.13
C SER A 89 -0.99 -20.27 11.72
N ALA A 90 -2.26 -20.65 11.85
CA ALA A 90 -3.28 -19.74 12.38
C ALA A 90 -2.88 -19.22 13.78
N GLY A 91 -2.72 -17.90 13.86
CA GLY A 91 -2.39 -17.19 15.10
C GLY A 91 -0.98 -17.36 15.63
N LYS A 92 -0.07 -18.06 14.93
CA LYS A 92 1.27 -18.29 15.47
C LYS A 92 2.35 -18.40 14.38
N ILE A 93 3.57 -18.08 14.79
CA ILE A 93 4.79 -18.22 13.96
C ILE A 93 5.79 -19.06 14.74
N GLU A 94 6.28 -20.13 14.14
CA GLU A 94 7.29 -21.02 14.69
C GLU A 94 8.55 -20.98 13.82
N PHE A 95 9.69 -21.11 14.46
CA PHE A 95 11.00 -21.01 13.80
C PHE A 95 11.74 -22.33 13.92
N PHE A 96 12.38 -22.73 12.82
CA PHE A 96 13.20 -23.93 12.74
C PHE A 96 14.57 -23.53 12.23
N ILE A 97 15.62 -23.88 12.95
CA ILE A 97 16.99 -23.76 12.48
C ILE A 97 17.38 -24.97 11.65
N VAL A 98 18.09 -24.73 10.56
CA VAL A 98 18.66 -25.79 9.70
C VAL A 98 20.15 -25.86 9.97
N GLY A 99 20.63 -26.98 10.55
CA GLY A 99 22.04 -27.21 10.83
C GLY A 99 22.77 -27.82 9.62
N PHE A 100 24.05 -27.50 9.48
CA PHE A 100 24.93 -28.02 8.44
C PHE A 100 26.13 -28.72 9.06
N ASP A 101 26.72 -29.68 8.36
CA ASP A 101 28.00 -30.27 8.72
C ASP A 101 29.19 -29.38 8.26
N ALA A 102 30.39 -29.75 8.66
CA ALA A 102 31.61 -29.00 8.28
C ALA A 102 31.90 -28.98 6.77
N SER A 103 31.18 -29.79 5.98
CA SER A 103 31.26 -29.88 4.53
C SER A 103 30.12 -29.12 3.82
N GLY A 104 29.23 -28.43 4.60
CA GLY A 104 28.09 -27.68 4.08
C GLY A 104 26.87 -28.54 3.71
N ASN A 105 26.84 -29.84 4.08
CA ASN A 105 25.66 -30.68 3.86
C ASN A 105 24.68 -30.56 5.01
N VAL A 106 23.39 -30.58 4.72
CA VAL A 106 22.33 -30.61 5.74
C VAL A 106 22.45 -31.91 6.56
N GLN A 107 22.68 -31.77 7.85
CA GLN A 107 22.79 -32.94 8.74
C GLN A 107 21.46 -33.68 8.87
N ALA A 108 21.50 -34.98 9.05
CA ALA A 108 20.31 -35.83 9.19
C ALA A 108 19.40 -35.46 10.39
N ASN A 109 19.91 -34.73 11.39
CA ASN A 109 19.15 -34.23 12.54
C ASN A 109 19.14 -32.69 12.60
N ALA A 110 19.30 -32.03 11.47
CA ALA A 110 19.66 -30.64 11.37
C ALA A 110 18.51 -29.64 11.55
N VAL A 111 17.27 -30.09 11.40
CA VAL A 111 16.13 -29.19 11.56
C VAL A 111 15.55 -29.37 12.96
N SER A 112 15.66 -28.33 13.77
CA SER A 112 15.12 -28.31 15.13
C SER A 112 14.19 -27.13 15.33
N ASN A 113 13.08 -27.35 16.04
CA ASN A 113 12.15 -26.28 16.40
C ASN A 113 12.75 -25.43 17.54
N LEU A 114 12.77 -24.11 17.33
CA LEU A 114 13.10 -23.13 18.35
C LEU A 114 11.84 -22.83 19.20
N SER A 115 11.34 -23.81 19.94
CA SER A 115 10.06 -23.72 20.66
C SER A 115 9.99 -22.55 21.66
N SER A 116 11.14 -22.11 22.18
CA SER A 116 11.24 -20.92 23.04
C SER A 116 10.96 -19.58 22.34
N THR A 117 10.89 -19.59 21.01
CA THR A 117 10.67 -18.39 20.18
C THR A 117 9.35 -18.41 19.42
N THR A 118 8.42 -19.32 19.77
CA THR A 118 7.06 -19.27 19.19
C THR A 118 6.40 -17.94 19.48
N LEU A 119 6.02 -17.20 18.43
CA LEU A 119 5.40 -15.89 18.54
C LEU A 119 3.88 -16.01 18.29
N THR A 120 3.09 -15.50 19.24
CA THR A 120 1.62 -15.44 19.17
C THR A 120 1.09 -14.01 19.19
N SER A 121 1.95 -13.05 19.51
CA SER A 121 1.68 -11.62 19.48
C SER A 121 2.90 -10.85 19.01
N ASP A 122 2.68 -9.60 18.61
CA ASP A 122 3.76 -8.68 18.27
C ASP A 122 4.32 -7.94 19.51
N THR A 123 5.34 -7.10 19.30
CA THR A 123 5.97 -6.30 20.36
C THR A 123 5.03 -5.26 20.98
N THR A 124 3.89 -4.95 20.36
CA THR A 124 2.85 -4.08 20.92
C THR A 124 1.85 -4.84 21.77
N GLY A 125 1.99 -6.17 21.89
CA GLY A 125 1.04 -7.05 22.57
C GLY A 125 -0.18 -7.45 21.75
N THR A 126 -0.25 -7.04 20.47
CA THR A 126 -1.38 -7.38 19.61
C THR A 126 -1.28 -8.83 19.13
N SER A 127 -2.34 -9.61 19.35
CA SER A 127 -2.41 -11.03 18.97
C SER A 127 -2.30 -11.23 17.46
N LEU A 128 -1.64 -12.31 17.05
CA LEU A 128 -1.55 -12.74 15.65
C LEU A 128 -2.81 -13.46 15.15
N ASN A 129 -3.72 -13.90 16.06
CA ASN A 129 -4.94 -14.63 15.69
C ASN A 129 -5.85 -13.88 14.71
N THR A 130 -5.91 -12.56 14.82
CA THR A 130 -6.71 -11.70 13.93
C THR A 130 -6.02 -11.37 12.61
N ARG A 131 -4.71 -11.55 12.55
CA ARG A 131 -3.86 -11.20 11.38
C ARG A 131 -3.54 -12.42 10.54
N ILE A 132 -2.94 -13.45 11.16
CA ILE A 132 -2.54 -14.69 10.48
C ILE A 132 -3.66 -15.72 10.71
N THR A 133 -4.61 -15.77 9.79
CA THR A 133 -5.67 -16.77 9.76
C THR A 133 -5.37 -17.82 8.70
N GLU A 134 -5.94 -19.01 8.83
CA GLU A 134 -5.76 -20.09 7.85
C GLU A 134 -6.10 -19.66 6.42
N ALA A 135 -7.20 -18.92 6.25
CA ALA A 135 -7.63 -18.40 4.94
C ALA A 135 -6.61 -17.44 4.30
N ARG A 136 -5.82 -16.73 5.11
CA ARG A 136 -4.84 -15.73 4.64
C ARG A 136 -3.46 -16.32 4.38
N LEU A 137 -3.15 -17.52 4.89
CA LEU A 137 -1.79 -18.09 4.78
C LEU A 137 -1.24 -18.10 3.35
N LYS A 138 -2.07 -18.44 2.36
CA LYS A 138 -1.68 -18.47 0.94
C LYS A 138 -1.45 -17.08 0.35
N GLN A 139 -2.17 -16.08 0.83
CA GLN A 139 -2.18 -14.71 0.31
C GLN A 139 -1.05 -13.84 0.90
N ILE A 140 -0.49 -14.22 2.06
CA ILE A 140 0.62 -13.48 2.67
C ILE A 140 1.81 -13.47 1.72
N THR A 141 2.27 -12.29 1.34
CA THR A 141 3.52 -12.10 0.59
C THR A 141 4.66 -11.75 1.53
N TYR A 142 5.88 -11.98 1.11
CA TYR A 142 7.04 -11.71 1.96
C TYR A 142 8.26 -11.26 1.16
N ALA A 143 9.09 -10.46 1.80
CA ALA A 143 10.40 -10.06 1.30
C ALA A 143 11.40 -10.04 2.45
N GLN A 144 12.63 -10.47 2.19
CA GLN A 144 13.73 -10.49 3.17
C GLN A 144 14.84 -9.54 2.74
N SER A 145 15.43 -8.86 3.72
CA SER A 145 16.70 -8.12 3.57
C SER A 145 17.52 -8.32 4.84
N GLY A 146 18.65 -9.00 4.74
CA GLY A 146 19.51 -9.30 5.89
C GLY A 146 18.76 -10.00 7.03
N ASP A 147 18.79 -9.41 8.21
CA ASP A 147 18.15 -9.91 9.44
C ASP A 147 16.64 -9.70 9.50
N VAL A 148 16.03 -9.09 8.49
CA VAL A 148 14.64 -8.65 8.52
C VAL A 148 13.82 -9.34 7.43
N LEU A 149 12.70 -9.94 7.82
CA LEU A 149 11.67 -10.46 6.93
C LEU A 149 10.39 -9.64 7.12
N PHE A 150 9.80 -9.19 6.03
CA PHE A 150 8.51 -8.54 6.02
C PHE A 150 7.43 -9.51 5.56
N LEU A 151 6.27 -9.47 6.24
CA LEU A 151 5.06 -10.19 5.84
C LEU A 151 3.98 -9.16 5.50
N ALA A 152 3.48 -9.15 4.28
CA ALA A 152 2.45 -8.23 3.81
C ALA A 152 1.16 -8.95 3.43
N HIS A 153 0.03 -8.32 3.76
CA HIS A 153 -1.32 -8.74 3.40
C HIS A 153 -2.27 -7.55 3.51
N ASN A 154 -3.24 -7.43 2.61
CA ASN A 154 -4.14 -6.27 2.54
C ASN A 154 -5.07 -6.08 3.76
N ALA A 155 -5.22 -7.07 4.63
CA ALA A 155 -6.11 -7.01 5.79
C ALA A 155 -5.40 -6.59 7.11
N PHE A 156 -4.09 -6.43 7.13
CA PHE A 156 -3.36 -6.02 8.34
C PHE A 156 -2.07 -5.26 7.97
N ASN A 157 -1.62 -4.39 8.89
CA ASN A 157 -0.36 -3.69 8.73
C ASN A 157 0.80 -4.68 8.53
N THR A 158 1.65 -4.43 7.55
CA THR A 158 2.84 -5.24 7.26
C THR A 158 3.58 -5.57 8.55
N LEU A 159 3.90 -6.83 8.75
CA LEU A 159 4.64 -7.29 9.93
C LEU A 159 6.13 -7.39 9.59
N LYS A 160 6.96 -6.94 10.52
CA LYS A 160 8.42 -7.01 10.45
C LYS A 160 8.91 -8.06 11.45
N ILE A 161 9.49 -9.15 10.96
CA ILE A 161 10.16 -10.17 11.75
C ILE A 161 11.65 -9.86 11.72
N VAL A 162 12.26 -9.69 12.88
CA VAL A 162 13.68 -9.37 13.03
C VAL A 162 14.36 -10.51 13.78
N ARG A 163 15.42 -11.06 13.20
CA ARG A 163 16.33 -11.96 13.90
C ARG A 163 17.22 -11.12 14.83
N THR A 164 17.11 -11.32 16.12
CA THR A 164 17.90 -10.58 17.13
C THR A 164 19.12 -11.36 17.61
N SER A 165 19.10 -12.68 17.50
CA SER A 165 20.23 -13.57 17.75
C SER A 165 20.02 -14.91 17.03
N LEU A 166 20.99 -15.82 17.13
CA LEU A 166 20.90 -17.18 16.56
C LEU A 166 19.59 -17.90 16.93
N LEU A 167 19.07 -17.69 18.11
CA LEU A 167 17.90 -18.42 18.63
C LEU A 167 16.69 -17.53 18.91
N THR A 168 16.75 -16.23 18.61
CA THR A 168 15.67 -15.31 18.98
C THR A 168 15.20 -14.45 17.82
N PHE A 169 13.88 -14.33 17.74
CA PHE A 169 13.18 -13.49 16.76
C PHE A 169 12.17 -12.60 17.48
N GLN A 170 11.93 -11.44 16.90
CA GLN A 170 10.89 -10.51 17.34
C GLN A 170 9.99 -10.15 16.15
N ILE A 171 8.73 -9.87 16.42
CA ILE A 171 7.79 -9.39 15.41
C ILE A 171 7.21 -8.05 15.84
N SER A 172 7.21 -7.09 14.94
CA SER A 172 6.62 -5.77 15.14
C SER A 172 5.81 -5.34 13.93
N PRO A 173 4.82 -4.45 14.07
CA PRO A 173 4.22 -3.81 12.91
C PRO A 173 5.25 -2.96 12.17
N PHE A 174 5.07 -2.83 10.86
CA PHE A 174 5.84 -1.89 10.04
C PHE A 174 5.54 -0.46 10.48
N SER A 175 6.55 0.36 10.61
CA SER A 175 6.45 1.78 10.90
C SER A 175 7.29 2.58 9.91
N PHE A 176 6.77 3.71 9.46
CA PHE A 176 7.53 4.66 8.66
C PHE A 176 8.52 5.44 9.52
N ASP A 177 9.59 5.93 8.90
CA ASP A 177 10.50 6.86 9.55
C ASP A 177 9.80 8.19 9.84
N LEU A 178 10.28 8.87 10.87
CA LEU A 178 9.82 10.20 11.22
C LEU A 178 10.61 11.24 10.43
N LYS A 179 9.96 12.36 10.08
CA LYS A 179 10.64 13.54 9.53
C LYS A 179 11.64 14.11 10.54
N GLY A 180 12.59 14.91 10.07
CA GLY A 180 13.72 15.37 10.86
C GLY A 180 13.41 16.07 12.19
N ASP A 181 12.20 16.59 12.38
CA ASP A 181 11.70 17.15 13.64
C ASP A 181 10.98 16.11 14.52
N ALA A 182 10.92 14.84 14.06
CA ALA A 182 10.28 13.70 14.72
C ALA A 182 8.77 13.89 15.01
N LYS A 183 8.09 14.77 14.28
CA LYS A 183 6.68 15.08 14.49
C LYS A 183 5.75 14.48 13.45
N GLU A 184 6.18 14.40 12.22
CA GLU A 184 5.41 13.85 11.10
C GLU A 184 6.09 12.62 10.52
N THR A 185 5.35 11.79 9.81
CA THR A 185 5.83 10.51 9.27
C THR A 185 6.09 10.57 7.77
N TYR A 186 7.04 9.78 7.29
CA TYR A 186 7.33 9.61 5.86
C TYR A 186 6.42 8.54 5.22
N GLN A 187 5.10 8.61 5.44
CA GLN A 187 4.13 7.67 4.89
C GLN A 187 3.48 8.19 3.59
N PRO A 188 2.93 7.31 2.74
CA PRO A 188 2.21 7.72 1.54
C PRO A 188 0.80 8.20 1.88
N TYR A 189 0.31 9.17 1.12
CA TYR A 189 -1.02 9.75 1.23
C TYR A 189 -1.74 9.75 -0.10
N TYR A 190 -3.08 9.81 -0.05
CA TYR A 190 -3.92 9.84 -1.24
C TYR A 190 -5.22 10.63 -1.00
N HIS A 191 -5.76 11.23 -2.07
CA HIS A 191 -7.05 11.90 -2.07
C HIS A 191 -8.19 10.89 -2.20
N PHE A 192 -8.67 10.32 -1.09
CA PHE A 192 -9.80 9.39 -1.10
C PHE A 192 -11.16 10.08 -1.10
N HIS A 193 -11.20 11.36 -0.79
CA HIS A 193 -12.44 12.12 -0.79
C HIS A 193 -12.93 12.43 -2.21
N GLN A 194 -14.24 12.65 -2.34
CA GLN A 194 -14.83 13.09 -3.60
C GLN A 194 -14.41 14.54 -3.90
N ALA A 195 -14.40 14.89 -5.20
CA ALA A 195 -14.07 16.25 -5.63
C ALA A 195 -14.96 17.30 -4.95
N GLY A 196 -14.37 18.39 -4.50
CA GLY A 196 -15.07 19.49 -3.84
C GLY A 196 -15.32 19.31 -2.34
N PHE A 197 -15.05 18.13 -1.75
CA PHE A 197 -15.13 17.97 -0.31
C PHE A 197 -14.01 18.74 0.38
N THR A 198 -14.35 19.53 1.40
CA THR A 198 -13.40 20.33 2.17
C THR A 198 -13.16 19.76 3.55
N LEU A 199 -11.94 19.93 4.05
CA LEU A 199 -11.55 19.66 5.43
C LEU A 199 -11.32 20.98 6.17
N THR A 200 -11.88 21.12 7.38
CA THR A 200 -11.78 22.32 8.22
C THR A 200 -11.38 21.92 9.62
N PRO A 201 -10.17 22.26 10.08
CA PRO A 201 -9.76 22.11 11.48
C PRO A 201 -10.24 23.30 12.33
N SER A 202 -10.59 23.07 13.60
CA SER A 202 -11.00 24.14 14.52
C SER A 202 -9.84 24.98 15.06
N ALA A 203 -8.61 24.46 14.95
CA ALA A 203 -7.39 25.16 15.37
C ALA A 203 -6.21 24.74 14.49
N THR A 204 -5.13 25.52 14.50
CA THR A 204 -3.92 25.25 13.71
C THR A 204 -2.83 24.49 14.47
N SER A 205 -3.04 24.23 15.76
CA SER A 205 -2.13 23.46 16.62
C SER A 205 -2.87 22.95 17.86
N GLY A 206 -2.29 21.97 18.53
CA GLY A 206 -2.79 21.43 19.79
C GLY A 206 -3.46 20.07 19.66
N ASN A 207 -3.98 19.60 20.78
CA ASN A 207 -4.63 18.31 20.92
C ASN A 207 -6.14 18.47 21.07
N GLY A 208 -6.90 17.46 20.64
CA GLY A 208 -8.36 17.45 20.78
C GLY A 208 -9.06 18.49 19.90
N ILE A 209 -8.45 18.89 18.79
CA ILE A 209 -9.08 19.80 17.83
C ILE A 209 -10.21 19.10 17.10
N THR A 210 -11.27 19.85 16.77
CA THR A 210 -12.34 19.32 15.91
C THR A 210 -11.92 19.43 14.45
N VAL A 211 -12.16 18.38 13.69
CA VAL A 211 -11.94 18.30 12.24
C VAL A 211 -13.28 18.02 11.57
N ILE A 212 -13.67 18.86 10.62
CA ILE A 212 -14.97 18.81 9.97
C ILE A 212 -14.79 18.57 8.48
N VAL A 213 -15.50 17.58 7.92
CA VAL A 213 -15.60 17.35 6.49
C VAL A 213 -16.94 17.86 5.98
N LYS A 214 -16.91 18.69 4.92
CA LYS A 214 -18.11 19.25 4.30
C LYS A 214 -18.14 18.91 2.81
N PRO A 215 -19.34 18.62 2.24
CA PRO A 215 -19.52 18.42 0.81
C PRO A 215 -19.38 19.75 0.04
N PRO A 216 -19.24 19.71 -1.30
CA PRO A 216 -19.38 20.92 -2.11
C PRO A 216 -20.77 21.52 -1.99
N GLY A 217 -20.89 22.84 -2.07
CA GLY A 217 -22.14 23.58 -1.98
C GLY A 217 -22.07 24.79 -1.05
N THR A 218 -23.21 25.41 -0.81
CA THR A 218 -23.28 26.61 0.04
C THR A 218 -23.37 26.23 1.51
N ASP A 219 -22.39 26.63 2.32
CA ASP A 219 -22.44 26.44 3.77
C ASP A 219 -23.38 27.46 4.42
N ARG A 220 -24.50 26.99 4.91
CA ARG A 220 -25.50 27.81 5.63
C ARG A 220 -25.28 27.84 7.14
N GLY A 221 -24.20 27.21 7.63
CA GLY A 221 -23.86 27.15 9.05
C GLY A 221 -24.80 26.23 9.86
N ALA A 222 -25.14 26.65 11.09
CA ALA A 222 -26.03 25.87 11.93
C ALA A 222 -27.46 25.86 11.38
N TRP A 223 -28.09 24.67 11.37
CA TRP A 223 -29.49 24.55 11.01
C TRP A 223 -30.37 25.41 11.93
N SER A 224 -31.37 26.09 11.35
CA SER A 224 -32.32 26.92 12.06
C SER A 224 -33.75 26.56 11.66
N SER A 225 -34.63 26.33 12.64
CA SER A 225 -36.04 26.11 12.43
C SER A 225 -36.69 27.32 11.75
N GLY A 226 -37.58 27.11 10.82
CA GLY A 226 -38.24 28.16 10.07
C GLY A 226 -37.44 28.78 8.93
N THR A 227 -36.25 28.27 8.64
CA THR A 227 -35.42 28.72 7.51
C THR A 227 -35.66 27.81 6.28
N GLY A 228 -35.72 28.43 5.09
CA GLY A 228 -35.71 27.69 3.82
C GLY A 228 -34.28 27.38 3.36
N TYR A 229 -34.12 26.23 2.73
CA TYR A 229 -32.83 25.77 2.18
C TYR A 229 -33.02 25.25 0.76
N GLU A 230 -32.01 25.42 -0.08
CA GLU A 230 -32.03 25.00 -1.49
C GLU A 230 -31.17 23.70 -1.66
N ILE A 231 -31.47 22.95 -2.72
CA ILE A 231 -30.69 21.76 -3.08
C ILE A 231 -29.22 22.16 -3.25
N GLY A 232 -28.31 21.38 -2.62
CA GLY A 232 -26.88 21.64 -2.62
C GLY A 232 -26.42 22.57 -1.49
N ASP A 233 -27.34 23.16 -0.70
CA ASP A 233 -26.95 23.77 0.57
C ASP A 233 -26.48 22.68 1.55
N HIS A 234 -25.65 23.03 2.52
CA HIS A 234 -25.36 22.17 3.66
C HIS A 234 -25.46 22.91 4.98
N VAL A 235 -25.94 22.21 5.99
CA VAL A 235 -26.17 22.74 7.34
C VAL A 235 -25.56 21.83 8.39
N THR A 236 -25.20 22.38 9.53
CA THR A 236 -24.71 21.60 10.68
C THR A 236 -25.80 21.50 11.75
N HIS A 237 -26.10 20.29 12.22
CA HIS A 237 -27.00 20.03 13.34
C HIS A 237 -26.46 18.90 14.21
N SER A 238 -26.40 19.10 15.54
CA SER A 238 -25.95 18.10 16.51
C SER A 238 -24.57 17.46 16.17
N ASN A 239 -23.58 18.27 15.81
CA ASN A 239 -22.24 17.83 15.38
C ASN A 239 -22.23 16.91 14.15
N GLN A 240 -23.19 17.08 13.26
CA GLN A 240 -23.27 16.38 11.99
C GLN A 240 -23.57 17.39 10.88
N VAL A 241 -22.89 17.28 9.73
CA VAL A 241 -23.21 18.05 8.53
C VAL A 241 -24.23 17.27 7.71
N TYR A 242 -25.25 17.98 7.24
CA TYR A 242 -26.31 17.47 6.37
C TYR A 242 -26.30 18.25 5.07
N GLU A 243 -26.39 17.53 3.97
CA GLU A 243 -26.63 18.08 2.64
C GLU A 243 -28.14 18.16 2.38
N VAL A 244 -28.57 19.26 1.80
CA VAL A 244 -29.95 19.45 1.36
C VAL A 244 -30.15 18.77 0.01
N ILE A 245 -31.01 17.78 -0.06
CA ILE A 245 -31.28 16.96 -1.25
C ILE A 245 -32.62 17.27 -1.94
N ALA A 246 -33.44 18.09 -1.32
CA ALA A 246 -34.66 18.64 -1.90
C ALA A 246 -34.88 20.06 -1.37
N ASP A 247 -35.43 20.97 -2.21
CA ASP A 247 -35.76 22.33 -1.79
C ASP A 247 -36.74 22.35 -0.62
N ILE A 248 -36.41 23.10 0.40
CA ILE A 248 -37.17 23.16 1.63
C ILE A 248 -37.80 24.54 1.75
N ASN A 249 -39.12 24.63 1.64
CA ASN A 249 -39.85 25.76 2.24
C ASN A 249 -39.68 25.70 3.76
N PRO A 250 -39.71 26.84 4.49
CA PRO A 250 -39.43 26.83 5.91
C PRO A 250 -40.06 25.63 6.64
N SER A 251 -39.21 24.74 7.16
CA SER A 251 -39.62 23.54 7.90
C SER A 251 -39.13 23.61 9.33
N ASN A 252 -39.92 23.10 10.26
CA ASN A 252 -39.52 22.98 11.66
C ASN A 252 -38.93 21.61 12.02
N THR A 253 -38.85 20.71 11.04
CA THR A 253 -38.27 19.35 11.27
C THR A 253 -36.76 19.40 11.15
N ALA A 254 -36.08 18.97 12.19
CA ALA A 254 -34.62 18.96 12.24
C ALA A 254 -34.02 17.93 11.25
N PRO A 255 -32.83 18.19 10.68
CA PRO A 255 -32.19 17.35 9.66
C PRO A 255 -32.00 15.87 10.04
N ASN A 256 -31.75 15.58 11.30
CA ASN A 256 -31.62 14.21 11.81
C ASN A 256 -32.94 13.42 11.83
N SER A 257 -34.08 14.11 11.67
CA SER A 257 -35.42 13.53 11.64
C SER A 257 -36.10 13.67 10.28
N ASP A 258 -35.53 14.42 9.36
CA ASP A 258 -36.04 14.68 8.01
C ASP A 258 -35.10 14.09 6.94
N THR A 259 -35.20 12.79 6.75
CA THR A 259 -34.39 12.05 5.74
C THR A 259 -34.91 12.25 4.31
N THR A 260 -36.05 12.94 4.11
CA THR A 260 -36.59 13.25 2.78
C THR A 260 -35.84 14.43 2.16
N ASN A 261 -35.50 15.41 2.97
CA ASN A 261 -34.92 16.67 2.50
C ASN A 261 -33.44 16.80 2.84
N PHE A 262 -32.97 16.02 3.81
CA PHE A 262 -31.57 16.06 4.25
C PHE A 262 -30.91 14.71 4.18
N ARG A 263 -29.62 14.70 3.79
CA ARG A 263 -28.75 13.55 3.80
C ARG A 263 -27.54 13.84 4.70
N ALA A 264 -27.30 12.95 5.69
CA ALA A 264 -26.12 13.06 6.52
C ALA A 264 -24.84 12.82 5.70
N VAL A 265 -23.83 13.64 5.91
CA VAL A 265 -22.49 13.41 5.35
C VAL A 265 -21.82 12.30 6.13
N THR A 266 -21.37 11.25 5.44
CA THR A 266 -20.81 10.01 6.04
C THR A 266 -19.39 9.74 5.58
N TYR A 267 -18.47 10.69 5.71
CA TYR A 267 -17.08 10.47 5.37
C TYR A 267 -16.36 9.63 6.43
N PHE A 268 -16.50 10.01 7.71
CA PHE A 268 -15.90 9.25 8.80
C PHE A 268 -16.77 8.05 9.18
N ASP A 269 -16.09 6.96 9.54
CA ASP A 269 -16.74 5.84 10.22
C ASP A 269 -16.90 6.22 11.71
N ASP A 270 -18.14 6.49 12.11
CA ASP A 270 -18.53 6.87 13.46
C ASP A 270 -18.90 5.66 14.34
N GLY A 271 -18.72 4.43 13.81
CA GLY A 271 -19.10 3.20 14.49
C GLY A 271 -20.62 2.96 14.57
N SER A 272 -21.43 3.79 13.88
CA SER A 272 -22.88 3.60 13.85
C SER A 272 -23.29 2.49 12.87
N THR A 273 -24.35 1.76 13.20
CA THR A 273 -24.88 0.65 12.37
C THR A 273 -25.52 1.08 11.06
N ASN A 274 -25.68 2.37 10.82
CA ASN A 274 -26.37 2.91 9.64
C ASN A 274 -25.50 3.03 8.38
N GLY A 275 -24.21 2.69 8.45
CA GLY A 275 -23.29 2.86 7.31
C GLY A 275 -22.43 1.67 6.96
N GLY A 276 -22.34 0.60 7.76
CA GLY A 276 -21.40 -0.48 7.44
C GLY A 276 -21.25 -1.60 8.45
N GLY A 277 -21.96 -1.59 9.57
CA GLY A 277 -21.97 -2.70 10.52
C GLY A 277 -20.69 -2.82 11.36
N TYR A 278 -19.93 -1.76 11.54
CA TYR A 278 -18.72 -1.74 12.37
C TYR A 278 -19.07 -1.29 13.78
N SER A 279 -18.62 -2.06 14.77
CA SER A 279 -18.79 -1.75 16.19
C SER A 279 -17.76 -0.73 16.72
N ASN A 280 -16.72 -0.42 15.95
CA ASN A 280 -15.65 0.54 16.27
C ASN A 280 -15.36 1.42 15.06
N SER A 281 -15.07 2.71 15.30
CA SER A 281 -14.65 3.62 14.24
C SER A 281 -13.32 3.20 13.63
N LEU A 282 -13.31 2.98 12.31
CA LEU A 282 -12.11 2.61 11.56
C LEU A 282 -11.19 3.81 11.26
N HIS A 283 -11.70 5.04 11.45
CA HIS A 283 -10.90 6.25 11.26
C HIS A 283 -10.12 6.67 12.51
N VAL A 284 -10.36 6.03 13.66
CA VAL A 284 -9.54 6.30 14.86
C VAL A 284 -8.15 5.71 14.68
N GLY A 285 -7.12 6.53 14.91
CA GLY A 285 -5.71 6.15 14.78
C GLY A 285 -5.15 6.33 13.37
N LEU A 286 -5.92 6.90 12.42
CA LEU A 286 -5.37 7.27 11.13
C LEU A 286 -4.96 8.74 11.08
N THR A 287 -4.09 9.07 10.13
CA THR A 287 -3.58 10.42 9.90
C THR A 287 -4.20 11.03 8.65
N LEU A 288 -4.72 12.25 8.76
CA LEU A 288 -5.10 13.11 7.65
C LEU A 288 -4.02 14.16 7.42
N ARG A 289 -3.92 14.65 6.19
CA ARG A 289 -3.12 15.85 5.87
C ARG A 289 -4.04 17.00 5.47
N TYR A 290 -3.91 18.11 6.19
CA TYR A 290 -4.48 19.41 5.84
C TYR A 290 -3.36 20.27 5.26
N ARG A 291 -3.41 20.61 3.96
CA ARG A 291 -2.36 21.38 3.27
C ARG A 291 -0.96 20.80 3.52
N LYS A 292 -0.83 19.48 3.38
CA LYS A 292 0.41 18.70 3.58
C LYS A 292 0.92 18.63 5.04
N ARG A 293 0.11 19.03 6.04
CA ARG A 293 0.44 18.90 7.47
C ARG A 293 -0.48 17.89 8.15
N GLU A 294 0.06 17.13 9.07
CA GLU A 294 -0.58 15.94 9.66
C GLU A 294 -1.50 16.26 10.83
N ILE A 295 -2.65 15.60 10.84
CA ILE A 295 -3.63 15.57 11.94
C ILE A 295 -3.93 14.11 12.24
N ASP A 296 -3.57 13.64 13.43
CA ASP A 296 -3.85 12.29 13.89
C ASP A 296 -5.25 12.20 14.50
N ILE A 297 -6.12 11.38 13.92
CA ILE A 297 -7.51 11.24 14.39
C ILE A 297 -7.55 10.39 15.66
N THR A 298 -8.06 10.96 16.75
CA THR A 298 -8.13 10.32 18.06
C THR A 298 -9.54 9.85 18.43
N ALA A 299 -10.57 10.48 17.85
CA ALA A 299 -11.95 10.07 18.02
C ALA A 299 -12.79 10.49 16.82
N VAL A 300 -13.89 9.78 16.55
CA VAL A 300 -14.90 10.16 15.56
C VAL A 300 -16.20 10.44 16.31
N THR A 301 -16.79 11.59 16.06
CA THR A 301 -18.01 12.05 16.72
C THR A 301 -19.25 11.79 15.87
N SER A 302 -19.10 11.88 14.55
CA SER A 302 -20.17 11.62 13.56
C SER A 302 -19.55 11.37 12.20
N GLY A 303 -20.38 11.06 11.20
CA GLY A 303 -19.91 10.85 9.83
C GLY A 303 -19.18 12.06 9.20
N SER A 304 -19.32 13.26 9.76
CA SER A 304 -18.68 14.49 9.27
C SER A 304 -17.72 15.13 10.26
N HIS A 305 -17.70 14.71 11.54
CA HIS A 305 -16.90 15.31 12.60
C HIS A 305 -16.00 14.29 13.26
N ALA A 306 -14.74 14.63 13.36
CA ALA A 306 -13.73 13.89 14.12
C ALA A 306 -12.98 14.80 15.08
N THR A 307 -12.27 14.20 16.04
CA THR A 307 -11.33 14.87 16.92
C THR A 307 -9.93 14.40 16.61
N GLY A 308 -8.97 15.31 16.55
CA GLY A 308 -7.59 14.97 16.21
C GLY A 308 -6.55 15.74 17.01
N ASN A 309 -5.31 15.28 16.90
CA ASN A 309 -4.13 15.93 17.45
C ASN A 309 -3.24 16.42 16.32
N ILE A 310 -2.68 17.62 16.47
CA ILE A 310 -1.74 18.20 15.53
C ILE A 310 -0.35 18.12 16.17
N ALA A 311 0.53 17.30 15.59
CA ALA A 311 1.89 17.13 16.11
C ALA A 311 2.77 18.36 15.88
N ASP A 312 2.57 19.05 14.74
CA ASP A 312 3.18 20.35 14.43
C ASP A 312 2.10 21.32 13.93
N SER A 313 2.38 22.62 13.88
CA SER A 313 1.38 23.60 13.43
C SER A 313 0.98 23.37 11.97
N LEU A 314 -0.31 23.59 11.66
CA LEU A 314 -0.85 23.49 10.32
C LEU A 314 -0.48 24.75 9.52
N PHE A 315 0.63 24.72 8.81
CA PHE A 315 1.04 25.80 7.92
C PHE A 315 1.20 25.30 6.48
N ALA A 316 0.88 26.16 5.53
CA ALA A 316 1.29 25.99 4.15
C ALA A 316 2.66 26.68 3.96
N LYS A 317 3.64 25.95 3.43
CA LYS A 317 4.89 26.56 2.97
C LYS A 317 4.66 27.10 1.56
N LEU A 318 4.71 28.43 1.44
CA LEU A 318 4.50 29.07 0.14
C LEU A 318 5.75 28.95 -0.75
N GLY A 319 5.57 29.17 -2.05
CA GLY A 319 6.68 29.23 -3.00
C GLY A 319 7.67 30.35 -2.69
N ILE A 320 8.83 30.30 -3.31
CA ILE A 320 9.82 31.38 -3.22
C ILE A 320 9.23 32.63 -3.86
N ASN A 321 9.32 33.77 -3.13
CA ASN A 321 8.81 35.09 -3.57
C ASN A 321 7.28 35.08 -3.81
N ALA A 322 6.52 34.37 -3.01
CA ALA A 322 5.06 34.29 -3.08
C ALA A 322 4.32 35.58 -2.69
N ILE A 323 5.03 36.61 -2.22
CA ILE A 323 4.46 37.91 -1.86
C ILE A 323 4.78 38.92 -2.95
N ARG A 324 3.75 39.49 -3.56
CA ARG A 324 3.87 40.61 -4.49
C ARG A 324 3.45 41.90 -3.83
N THR A 325 4.31 42.91 -3.89
CA THR A 325 4.06 44.27 -3.35
C THR A 325 3.55 45.20 -4.44
N ILE A 326 2.78 46.22 -4.03
CA ILE A 326 2.29 47.31 -4.88
C ILE A 326 2.89 48.61 -4.38
N LYS A 327 3.61 49.32 -5.26
CA LYS A 327 4.28 50.59 -4.88
C LYS A 327 3.30 51.56 -4.27
N ASP A 328 3.74 52.23 -3.20
CA ASP A 328 3.02 53.23 -2.43
C ASP A 328 1.71 52.70 -1.76
N SER A 329 1.57 51.36 -1.64
CA SER A 329 0.43 50.68 -1.04
C SER A 329 0.85 49.81 0.13
N THR A 330 -0.05 49.62 1.08
CA THR A 330 0.03 48.61 2.15
C THR A 330 -0.58 47.27 1.72
N THR A 331 -1.30 47.22 0.58
CA THR A 331 -1.85 45.98 0.05
C THR A 331 -0.74 45.13 -0.54
N ILE A 332 -0.69 43.88 -0.12
CA ILE A 332 0.19 42.86 -0.71
C ILE A 332 -0.66 41.71 -1.28
N GLU A 333 -0.25 41.17 -2.41
CA GLU A 333 -0.82 39.98 -3.03
C GLU A 333 -0.02 38.75 -2.55
N ILE A 334 -0.71 37.66 -2.20
CA ILE A 334 -0.09 36.42 -1.77
C ILE A 334 -0.53 35.31 -2.72
N THR A 335 0.44 34.61 -3.31
CA THR A 335 0.21 33.44 -4.15
C THR A 335 0.26 32.18 -3.32
N MET A 336 -0.87 31.49 -3.24
CA MET A 336 -1.04 30.19 -2.58
C MET A 336 -2.04 29.35 -3.39
N PRO A 337 -1.57 28.37 -4.15
CA PRO A 337 -2.45 27.54 -4.99
C PRO A 337 -3.61 26.91 -4.20
N LEU A 338 -4.81 26.95 -4.80
CA LEU A 338 -6.03 26.36 -4.25
C LEU A 338 -6.30 26.78 -2.80
N HIS A 339 -6.13 28.07 -2.50
CA HIS A 339 -6.19 28.57 -1.12
C HIS A 339 -7.57 28.45 -0.47
N ASN A 340 -8.66 28.45 -1.22
CA ASN A 340 -10.05 28.33 -0.72
C ASN A 340 -10.39 29.35 0.41
N LEU A 341 -9.73 30.50 0.42
CA LEU A 341 -9.98 31.57 1.38
C LEU A 341 -11.11 32.45 0.88
N SER A 342 -11.85 33.01 1.82
CA SER A 342 -12.87 34.03 1.58
C SER A 342 -12.45 35.37 2.17
N VAL A 343 -13.04 36.46 1.66
CA VAL A 343 -12.84 37.80 2.24
C VAL A 343 -13.28 37.80 3.71
N GLY A 344 -12.40 38.25 4.59
CA GLY A 344 -12.59 38.25 6.05
C GLY A 344 -11.92 37.09 6.77
N ASP A 345 -11.50 36.04 6.07
CA ASP A 345 -10.77 34.93 6.69
C ASP A 345 -9.47 35.40 7.32
N SER A 346 -9.13 34.77 8.46
CA SER A 346 -7.89 35.09 9.17
C SER A 346 -6.76 34.17 8.68
N VAL A 347 -5.63 34.76 8.34
CA VAL A 347 -4.38 34.10 8.02
C VAL A 347 -3.25 34.63 8.88
N THR A 348 -2.32 33.78 9.29
CA THR A 348 -1.11 34.21 9.99
C THR A 348 0.09 33.93 9.08
N ILE A 349 0.84 35.00 8.76
CA ILE A 349 2.04 34.94 7.91
C ILE A 349 3.26 34.89 8.83
N SER A 350 4.26 34.11 8.52
CA SER A 350 5.51 33.96 9.24
C SER A 350 6.69 33.63 8.30
N GLU A 351 7.90 33.77 8.81
CA GLU A 351 9.15 33.47 8.11
C GLU A 351 9.31 34.23 6.79
N THR A 352 8.84 35.48 6.73
CA THR A 352 9.05 36.33 5.56
C THR A 352 10.42 37.03 5.59
N ASP A 353 10.98 37.25 4.41
CA ASP A 353 12.08 38.20 4.21
C ASP A 353 11.54 39.60 3.94
N THR A 354 12.38 40.64 4.18
CA THR A 354 12.06 42.02 3.81
C THR A 354 11.88 42.17 2.31
N VAL A 355 10.81 42.81 1.87
CA VAL A 355 10.53 43.06 0.44
C VAL A 355 10.05 44.49 0.21
N ALA A 356 10.56 45.15 -0.82
CA ALA A 356 10.19 46.52 -1.20
C ALA A 356 10.15 47.53 -0.04
N GLY A 357 11.11 47.45 0.91
CA GLY A 357 11.19 48.29 2.07
C GLY A 357 10.22 47.94 3.21
N ILE A 358 9.33 46.96 3.03
CA ILE A 358 8.50 46.41 4.10
C ILE A 358 9.34 45.41 4.89
N SER A 359 9.57 45.67 6.19
CA SER A 359 10.30 44.74 7.05
C SER A 359 9.50 43.46 7.30
N ASN A 360 10.21 42.35 7.62
CA ASN A 360 9.59 41.09 8.00
C ASN A 360 8.59 41.25 9.17
N SER A 361 8.85 42.12 10.14
CA SER A 361 7.93 42.43 11.25
C SER A 361 6.61 43.08 10.80
N ASN A 362 6.61 43.80 9.69
CA ASN A 362 5.42 44.42 9.10
C ASN A 362 4.69 43.48 8.12
N LEU A 363 5.34 42.41 7.66
CA LEU A 363 4.75 41.34 6.85
C LEU A 363 4.17 40.24 7.72
N ASN A 364 4.92 39.78 8.72
CA ASN A 364 4.52 38.71 9.62
C ASN A 364 3.34 39.09 10.54
N GLY A 365 2.64 38.09 11.04
CA GLY A 365 1.54 38.22 11.98
C GLY A 365 0.18 37.89 11.38
N ALA A 366 -0.85 38.01 12.22
CA ALA A 366 -2.24 37.75 11.80
C ALA A 366 -2.73 38.88 10.88
N ARG A 367 -3.38 38.49 9.80
CA ARG A 367 -3.98 39.34 8.76
C ARG A 367 -5.35 38.82 8.39
N SER A 368 -6.25 39.73 7.99
CA SER A 368 -7.51 39.33 7.34
C SER A 368 -7.37 39.42 5.82
N VAL A 369 -7.97 38.47 5.12
CA VAL A 369 -8.09 38.50 3.66
C VAL A 369 -8.95 39.69 3.28
N THR A 370 -8.42 40.58 2.46
CA THR A 370 -9.10 41.82 2.05
C THR A 370 -9.79 41.68 0.70
N SER A 371 -9.26 40.80 -0.18
CA SER A 371 -9.83 40.47 -1.48
C SER A 371 -9.33 39.11 -1.92
N VAL A 372 -10.14 38.38 -2.66
CA VAL A 372 -9.77 37.15 -3.39
C VAL A 372 -9.71 37.54 -4.86
N ILE A 373 -8.54 37.35 -5.50
CA ILE A 373 -8.31 37.68 -6.90
C ILE A 373 -8.74 36.50 -7.78
N ASP A 374 -8.24 35.30 -7.43
CA ASP A 374 -8.55 34.03 -8.08
C ASP A 374 -8.34 32.87 -7.09
N ASP A 375 -8.46 31.63 -7.55
CA ASP A 375 -8.28 30.42 -6.72
C ASP A 375 -6.86 30.26 -6.13
N ASN A 376 -5.89 31.02 -6.62
CA ASN A 376 -4.47 30.92 -6.25
C ASN A 376 -3.92 32.20 -5.62
N THR A 377 -4.66 33.32 -5.66
CA THR A 377 -4.14 34.62 -5.26
C THR A 377 -5.17 35.42 -4.45
N PHE A 378 -4.75 35.94 -3.34
CA PHE A 378 -5.55 36.80 -2.48
C PHE A 378 -4.73 37.98 -1.96
N THR A 379 -5.37 38.99 -1.38
CA THR A 379 -4.72 40.15 -0.80
C THR A 379 -4.91 40.25 0.70
N VAL A 380 -3.90 40.82 1.35
CA VAL A 380 -3.96 41.24 2.76
C VAL A 380 -3.31 42.61 2.92
N THR A 381 -3.49 43.27 4.07
CA THR A 381 -2.86 44.53 4.39
C THR A 381 -1.59 44.31 5.22
N ALA A 382 -0.45 44.74 4.72
CA ALA A 382 0.83 44.78 5.44
C ALA A 382 0.90 45.95 6.46
N GLY A 383 1.83 45.88 7.41
CA GLY A 383 2.04 46.92 8.41
C GLY A 383 2.71 48.19 7.92
N ALA A 384 3.19 48.24 6.66
CA ALA A 384 3.85 49.40 6.05
C ALA A 384 3.63 49.40 4.54
N SER A 385 3.78 50.57 3.90
CA SER A 385 3.70 50.74 2.46
C SER A 385 4.98 50.28 1.76
N ALA A 386 4.83 49.67 0.58
CA ALA A 386 5.94 49.25 -0.26
C ALA A 386 6.53 50.45 -1.05
N ASN A 387 7.84 50.47 -1.23
CA ASN A 387 8.53 51.46 -2.05
C ASN A 387 8.66 51.07 -3.53
N ALA A 388 8.31 49.83 -3.89
CA ALA A 388 8.34 49.28 -5.23
C ALA A 388 7.26 48.21 -5.43
N SER A 389 6.90 47.95 -6.70
CA SER A 389 6.07 46.78 -7.06
C SER A 389 6.99 45.66 -7.52
N VAL A 390 7.21 44.67 -6.64
CA VAL A 390 8.11 43.54 -6.88
C VAL A 390 7.59 42.28 -6.19
N ASP A 391 8.01 41.13 -6.68
CA ASP A 391 7.82 39.84 -6.01
C ASP A 391 8.97 39.57 -5.03
N GLY A 392 8.66 39.00 -3.85
CA GLY A 392 9.65 38.76 -2.82
C GLY A 392 9.06 38.08 -1.57
N GLY A 393 9.70 38.32 -0.42
CA GLY A 393 9.27 37.78 0.88
C GLY A 393 9.86 36.41 1.22
N GLY A 394 10.81 35.89 0.45
CA GLY A 394 11.45 34.60 0.72
C GLY A 394 10.51 33.42 0.45
N ALA A 395 10.52 32.44 1.34
CA ALA A 395 9.63 31.28 1.31
C ALA A 395 8.75 31.25 2.57
N PRO A 396 7.75 32.15 2.67
CA PRO A 396 6.97 32.34 3.88
C PRO A 396 6.10 31.12 4.21
N ARG A 397 5.70 31.04 5.48
CA ARG A 397 4.67 30.12 5.96
C ARG A 397 3.37 30.87 6.18
N LEU A 398 2.28 30.23 5.81
CA LEU A 398 0.93 30.74 6.04
C LEU A 398 0.13 29.72 6.84
N THR A 399 -0.44 30.15 7.97
CA THR A 399 -1.24 29.32 8.87
C THR A 399 -2.69 29.80 8.82
N THR A 400 -3.63 28.87 8.60
CA THR A 400 -5.07 29.16 8.56
C THR A 400 -5.87 27.92 8.94
N THR A 401 -7.10 28.12 9.42
CA THR A 401 -8.11 27.06 9.62
C THR A 401 -9.18 27.06 8.52
N ALA A 402 -9.00 27.86 7.46
CA ALA A 402 -9.99 27.94 6.39
C ALA A 402 -10.21 26.58 5.72
N PRO A 403 -11.44 26.29 5.28
CA PRO A 403 -11.76 25.07 4.55
C PRO A 403 -10.79 24.85 3.37
N THR A 404 -10.37 23.63 3.13
CA THR A 404 -9.52 23.33 1.97
C THR A 404 -9.95 22.04 1.28
N THR A 405 -9.83 22.01 -0.05
CA THR A 405 -9.89 20.79 -0.86
C THR A 405 -8.52 20.10 -0.99
N ASP A 406 -7.42 20.79 -0.61
CA ASP A 406 -6.07 20.23 -0.53
C ASP A 406 -5.89 19.48 0.79
N TRP A 407 -6.47 18.29 0.87
CA TRP A 407 -6.30 17.40 2.00
C TRP A 407 -6.26 15.94 1.55
N GLU A 408 -5.57 15.12 2.30
CA GLU A 408 -5.26 13.74 1.96
C GLU A 408 -5.45 12.85 3.19
N GLU A 409 -5.62 11.58 2.95
CA GLU A 409 -5.66 10.52 3.98
C GLU A 409 -4.48 9.56 3.76
N GLN A 410 -3.93 9.02 4.84
CA GLN A 410 -2.89 7.98 4.73
C GLN A 410 -3.36 6.83 3.85
N SER A 411 -2.47 6.36 2.94
CA SER A 411 -2.81 5.31 1.97
C SER A 411 -3.01 3.94 2.61
N TYR A 412 -2.38 3.67 3.77
CA TYR A 412 -2.44 2.39 4.47
C TYR A 412 -3.14 2.54 5.81
N SER A 413 -4.32 1.98 5.93
CA SER A 413 -5.12 2.05 7.16
C SER A 413 -6.09 0.87 7.26
N ALA A 414 -6.75 0.74 8.41
CA ALA A 414 -7.77 -0.30 8.61
C ALA A 414 -8.95 -0.17 7.62
N ILE A 415 -9.28 1.06 7.20
CA ILE A 415 -10.37 1.33 6.25
C ILE A 415 -9.93 1.24 4.79
N ARG A 416 -8.68 1.68 4.47
CA ARG A 416 -8.16 1.69 3.09
C ARG A 416 -7.44 0.39 2.73
N GLY A 417 -7.19 -0.47 3.73
CA GLY A 417 -6.40 -1.67 3.61
C GLY A 417 -4.90 -1.39 3.68
N PHE A 418 -4.12 -2.45 3.60
CA PHE A 418 -2.66 -2.43 3.65
C PHE A 418 -2.09 -3.05 2.37
N PRO A 419 -0.78 -2.91 2.09
CA PRO A 419 -0.19 -3.52 0.91
C PRO A 419 -0.34 -5.05 0.89
N ALA A 420 -0.82 -5.59 -0.23
CA ALA A 420 -0.94 -7.02 -0.45
C ALA A 420 0.38 -7.66 -0.89
N ALA A 421 1.22 -6.90 -1.60
CA ALA A 421 2.48 -7.37 -2.18
C ALA A 421 3.65 -6.52 -1.71
N ILE A 422 4.82 -7.17 -1.59
CA ILE A 422 6.06 -6.55 -1.14
C ILE A 422 7.28 -7.19 -1.84
N CYS A 423 8.24 -6.37 -2.24
CA CYS A 423 9.57 -6.85 -2.67
C CYS A 423 10.63 -5.75 -2.53
N PHE A 424 11.91 -6.16 -2.57
CA PHE A 424 13.03 -5.23 -2.77
C PHE A 424 13.44 -5.24 -4.24
N HIS A 425 13.61 -4.07 -4.83
CA HIS A 425 14.08 -3.92 -6.20
C HIS A 425 14.83 -2.60 -6.35
N GLU A 426 16.01 -2.62 -6.99
CA GLU A 426 16.87 -1.45 -7.25
C GLU A 426 17.06 -0.52 -6.03
N GLY A 427 17.40 -1.10 -4.86
CA GLY A 427 17.69 -0.33 -3.64
C GLY A 427 16.47 0.35 -3.01
N ARG A 428 15.26 -0.04 -3.39
CA ARG A 428 13.99 0.44 -2.83
C ARG A 428 13.15 -0.70 -2.28
N LEU A 429 12.34 -0.41 -1.26
CA LEU A 429 11.27 -1.29 -0.81
C LEU A 429 9.99 -0.94 -1.60
N TRP A 430 9.42 -1.93 -2.26
CA TRP A 430 8.21 -1.78 -3.07
C TRP A 430 7.02 -2.43 -2.40
N PHE A 431 5.91 -1.71 -2.38
CA PHE A 431 4.60 -2.19 -1.97
C PHE A 431 3.61 -2.15 -3.14
N GLY A 432 2.66 -3.07 -3.17
CA GLY A 432 1.62 -3.12 -4.20
C GLY A 432 0.26 -3.53 -3.66
N GLY A 433 -0.77 -2.87 -4.17
CA GLY A 433 -2.18 -3.19 -3.97
C GLY A 433 -2.68 -3.03 -2.53
N THR A 434 -3.62 -2.11 -2.31
CA THR A 434 -4.43 -2.05 -1.09
C THR A 434 -5.88 -2.37 -1.41
N LEU A 435 -6.78 -2.39 -0.41
CA LEU A 435 -8.21 -2.56 -0.66
C LEU A 435 -8.81 -1.38 -1.42
N ALA A 436 -8.40 -0.15 -1.08
CA ALA A 436 -8.90 1.06 -1.71
C ALA A 436 -8.17 1.42 -3.02
N GLN A 437 -6.92 0.97 -3.18
CA GLN A 437 -6.10 1.17 -4.38
C GLN A 437 -5.50 -0.19 -4.80
N PRO A 438 -6.30 -1.08 -5.42
CA PRO A 438 -5.87 -2.44 -5.73
C PRO A 438 -4.74 -2.50 -6.78
N ASP A 439 -4.60 -1.49 -7.61
CA ASP A 439 -3.58 -1.31 -8.64
C ASP A 439 -2.47 -0.31 -8.24
N GLY A 440 -2.50 0.21 -7.02
CA GLY A 440 -1.49 1.14 -6.51
C GLY A 440 -0.13 0.46 -6.28
N ILE A 441 0.94 1.15 -6.63
CA ILE A 441 2.33 0.73 -6.42
C ILE A 441 3.08 1.87 -5.76
N TRP A 442 3.82 1.56 -4.70
CA TRP A 442 4.62 2.53 -3.95
C TRP A 442 6.05 2.00 -3.80
N ALA A 443 7.03 2.86 -3.99
CA ALA A 443 8.42 2.57 -3.68
C ALA A 443 8.98 3.57 -2.68
N SER A 444 9.79 3.08 -1.76
CA SER A 444 10.52 3.91 -0.82
C SER A 444 11.54 4.81 -1.53
N GLN A 445 12.04 5.82 -0.83
CA GLN A 445 13.24 6.53 -1.22
C GLN A 445 14.41 5.54 -1.39
N SER A 446 15.30 5.83 -2.34
CA SER A 446 16.46 4.96 -2.62
C SER A 446 17.37 4.86 -1.40
N GLY A 447 17.61 3.62 -0.93
CA GLY A 447 18.43 3.34 0.26
C GLY A 447 17.71 3.59 1.61
N GLU A 448 16.53 4.21 1.63
CA GLU A 448 15.76 4.49 2.84
C GLU A 448 14.42 3.75 2.81
N PHE A 449 14.42 2.50 3.22
CA PHE A 449 13.31 1.57 3.05
C PHE A 449 12.03 1.90 3.83
N PHE A 450 12.09 2.83 4.79
CA PHE A 450 10.94 3.26 5.61
C PHE A 450 10.48 4.68 5.28
N ASN A 451 11.07 5.31 4.24
CA ASN A 451 10.74 6.64 3.77
C ASN A 451 9.95 6.57 2.46
N PHE A 452 8.65 6.87 2.50
CA PHE A 452 7.74 6.91 1.36
C PHE A 452 7.21 8.32 1.07
N ASN A 453 7.89 9.35 1.58
CA ASN A 453 7.49 10.72 1.34
C ASN A 453 7.71 11.12 -0.11
N ILE A 454 6.63 11.50 -0.79
CA ILE A 454 6.69 12.07 -2.13
C ILE A 454 7.20 13.49 -2.02
N GLY A 455 8.33 13.77 -2.63
CA GLY A 455 8.96 15.08 -2.66
C GLY A 455 8.65 15.86 -3.94
N THR A 456 9.71 16.34 -4.59
CA THR A 456 9.67 17.16 -5.82
C THR A 456 9.99 16.36 -7.08
N ALA A 457 9.95 15.04 -7.02
CA ALA A 457 10.29 14.10 -8.08
C ALA A 457 11.79 14.09 -8.45
N LEU A 458 12.68 14.22 -7.44
CA LEU A 458 14.10 13.95 -7.61
C LEU A 458 14.34 12.44 -7.78
N ASP A 459 15.42 12.07 -8.44
CA ASP A 459 15.70 10.67 -8.82
C ASP A 459 15.74 9.68 -7.65
N ASN A 460 16.15 10.13 -6.46
CA ASN A 460 16.22 9.31 -5.26
C ASN A 460 14.92 9.31 -4.43
N GLU A 461 13.96 10.18 -4.72
CA GLU A 461 12.71 10.29 -3.95
C GLU A 461 11.79 9.10 -4.17
N SER A 462 10.79 8.96 -3.30
CA SER A 462 9.82 7.87 -3.33
C SER A 462 8.92 7.94 -4.57
N ILE A 463 8.43 6.77 -5.01
CA ILE A 463 7.62 6.63 -6.23
C ILE A 463 6.21 6.19 -5.83
N GLN A 464 5.21 6.81 -6.43
CA GLN A 464 3.82 6.36 -6.37
C GLN A 464 3.26 6.26 -7.77
N LEU A 465 2.76 5.08 -8.13
CA LEU A 465 2.21 4.77 -9.44
C LEU A 465 0.83 4.12 -9.28
N SER A 466 0.02 4.22 -10.31
CA SER A 466 -1.14 3.35 -10.51
C SER A 466 -1.13 2.80 -11.94
N SER A 467 -1.71 1.64 -12.14
CA SER A 467 -1.90 1.07 -13.47
C SER A 467 -3.02 1.85 -14.17
N SER A 468 -2.69 2.65 -15.18
CA SER A 468 -3.67 3.44 -15.94
C SER A 468 -4.46 2.62 -16.98
N VAL A 469 -4.44 1.31 -16.89
CA VAL A 469 -5.17 0.42 -17.78
C VAL A 469 -6.59 0.26 -17.24
N GLY A 470 -7.50 1.07 -17.67
CA GLY A 470 -8.97 1.17 -17.45
C GLY A 470 -9.78 0.08 -16.73
N GLU A 471 -9.18 -0.98 -16.24
CA GLU A 471 -9.76 -2.02 -15.41
C GLU A 471 -9.00 -2.09 -14.09
N LEU A 472 -9.72 -2.02 -12.97
CA LEU A 472 -9.16 -2.23 -11.62
C LEU A 472 -8.64 -3.68 -11.53
N ASP A 473 -7.33 -3.83 -11.55
CA ASP A 473 -6.68 -5.13 -11.53
C ASP A 473 -5.83 -5.29 -10.27
N GLN A 474 -6.33 -6.10 -9.33
CA GLN A 474 -5.72 -6.26 -8.02
C GLN A 474 -4.32 -6.89 -8.11
N ILE A 475 -3.32 -6.19 -7.61
CA ILE A 475 -1.95 -6.69 -7.47
C ILE A 475 -1.92 -7.79 -6.41
N LYS A 476 -1.35 -8.95 -6.79
CA LYS A 476 -1.15 -10.12 -5.92
C LYS A 476 0.31 -10.27 -5.50
N HIS A 477 1.23 -10.10 -6.44
CA HIS A 477 2.66 -10.30 -6.17
C HIS A 477 3.52 -9.27 -6.90
N LEU A 478 4.61 -8.88 -6.26
CA LEU A 478 5.72 -8.14 -6.83
C LEU A 478 6.96 -9.04 -6.82
N VAL A 479 7.68 -9.07 -7.92
CA VAL A 479 8.88 -9.90 -8.08
C VAL A 479 10.00 -9.07 -8.70
N SER A 480 11.15 -9.06 -8.03
CA SER A 480 12.36 -8.45 -8.55
C SER A 480 13.08 -9.42 -9.46
N ASN A 481 13.27 -9.03 -10.71
CA ASN A 481 14.10 -9.70 -11.69
C ASN A 481 14.85 -8.62 -12.48
N ARG A 482 15.13 -8.78 -13.78
CA ARG A 482 15.65 -7.72 -14.65
C ARG A 482 14.82 -6.43 -14.53
N ASP A 483 13.49 -6.55 -14.58
CA ASP A 483 12.52 -5.50 -14.33
C ASP A 483 11.73 -5.82 -13.05
N LEU A 484 11.06 -4.83 -12.47
CA LEU A 484 10.07 -5.11 -11.44
C LEU A 484 8.82 -5.71 -12.11
N GLN A 485 8.57 -6.97 -11.84
CA GLN A 485 7.41 -7.69 -12.36
C GLN A 485 6.23 -7.55 -11.40
N VAL A 486 5.07 -7.21 -11.96
CA VAL A 486 3.82 -6.98 -11.23
C VAL A 486 2.78 -7.98 -11.69
N PHE A 487 2.44 -8.92 -10.82
CA PHE A 487 1.44 -9.96 -11.09
C PHE A 487 0.10 -9.58 -10.48
N THR A 488 -0.93 -9.54 -11.31
CA THR A 488 -2.28 -9.17 -10.90
C THR A 488 -3.26 -10.33 -11.09
N VAL A 489 -4.50 -10.13 -10.72
CA VAL A 489 -5.55 -11.15 -10.89
C VAL A 489 -5.80 -11.49 -12.36
N THR A 490 -5.64 -10.54 -13.27
CA THR A 490 -6.01 -10.71 -14.68
C THR A 490 -4.84 -10.65 -15.66
N SER A 491 -3.70 -10.08 -15.24
CA SER A 491 -2.61 -9.75 -16.17
C SER A 491 -1.24 -9.76 -15.48
N GLU A 492 -0.20 -9.74 -16.30
CA GLU A 492 1.18 -9.54 -15.87
C GLU A 492 1.69 -8.22 -16.47
N PHE A 493 2.30 -7.40 -15.61
CA PHE A 493 2.88 -6.10 -15.95
C PHE A 493 4.35 -6.05 -15.54
N ILE A 494 5.04 -5.04 -16.02
CA ILE A 494 6.37 -4.66 -15.56
C ILE A 494 6.44 -3.16 -15.26
N VAL A 495 7.32 -2.80 -14.33
CA VAL A 495 7.94 -1.47 -14.27
C VAL A 495 9.33 -1.64 -14.87
N PRO A 496 9.56 -1.16 -16.11
CA PRO A 496 10.78 -1.45 -16.84
C PRO A 496 11.97 -0.71 -16.20
N ALA A 497 13.07 -1.42 -16.03
CA ALA A 497 14.38 -0.82 -15.85
C ALA A 497 14.88 -0.33 -17.23
N PHE A 498 15.47 0.85 -17.27
CA PHE A 498 16.12 1.35 -18.49
C PHE A 498 17.61 1.01 -18.43
N GLU A 499 18.20 0.70 -19.59
CA GLU A 499 19.63 0.44 -19.65
C GLU A 499 20.40 1.61 -19.01
N ASN A 500 21.20 1.30 -17.99
CA ASN A 500 22.02 2.24 -17.22
C ASN A 500 21.27 3.36 -16.47
N THR A 501 19.97 3.27 -16.30
CA THR A 501 19.18 4.27 -15.57
C THR A 501 18.23 3.56 -14.60
N PRO A 502 18.36 3.76 -13.27
CA PRO A 502 17.45 3.16 -12.30
C PRO A 502 16.03 3.71 -12.45
N VAL A 503 15.06 3.02 -11.88
CA VAL A 503 13.67 3.50 -11.82
C VAL A 503 13.59 4.71 -10.89
N THR A 504 13.13 5.84 -11.43
CA THR A 504 12.99 7.13 -10.75
C THR A 504 11.54 7.63 -10.81
N PRO A 505 11.13 8.60 -9.97
CA PRO A 505 9.78 9.17 -10.05
C PRO A 505 9.40 9.71 -11.43
N GLN A 506 10.39 10.15 -12.23
CA GLN A 506 10.14 10.76 -13.53
C GLN A 506 10.01 9.74 -14.67
N ASN A 507 10.69 8.58 -14.58
CA ASN A 507 10.68 7.57 -15.65
C ASN A 507 9.81 6.34 -15.31
N ALA A 508 9.35 6.22 -14.08
CA ALA A 508 8.55 5.08 -13.64
C ALA A 508 7.22 4.98 -14.39
N MET A 509 6.94 3.82 -14.96
CA MET A 509 5.69 3.53 -15.65
C MET A 509 5.34 2.06 -15.55
N VAL A 510 4.06 1.73 -15.61
CA VAL A 510 3.56 0.35 -15.60
C VAL A 510 3.17 -0.05 -17.01
N ARG A 511 3.70 -1.18 -17.51
CA ARG A 511 3.41 -1.70 -18.86
C ARG A 511 2.87 -3.11 -18.79
N ARG A 512 1.69 -3.33 -19.38
CA ARG A 512 1.10 -4.67 -19.52
C ARG A 512 1.91 -5.50 -20.50
N GLN A 513 2.16 -6.77 -20.15
CA GLN A 513 2.88 -7.74 -20.98
C GLN A 513 1.95 -8.86 -21.44
N THR A 514 1.30 -9.56 -20.52
CA THR A 514 0.47 -10.75 -20.84
C THR A 514 -0.87 -10.74 -20.08
N PRO A 515 -1.94 -11.41 -20.59
CA PRO A 515 -3.29 -11.33 -20.05
C PRO A 515 -3.72 -12.62 -19.32
N TYR A 516 -2.86 -13.28 -18.53
CA TYR A 516 -3.22 -14.56 -17.94
C TYR A 516 -3.65 -14.50 -16.48
N GLY A 517 -3.06 -13.58 -15.69
CA GLY A 517 -3.30 -13.44 -14.28
C GLY A 517 -2.72 -14.56 -13.41
N VAL A 518 -2.50 -14.26 -12.12
CA VAL A 518 -1.82 -15.14 -11.16
C VAL A 518 -2.77 -15.67 -10.09
N ALA A 519 -2.52 -16.89 -9.60
CA ALA A 519 -3.14 -17.46 -8.42
C ALA A 519 -2.46 -16.94 -7.11
N ASP A 520 -3.08 -17.22 -5.94
CA ASP A 520 -2.52 -16.89 -4.62
C ASP A 520 -1.30 -17.79 -4.25
N VAL A 521 -0.37 -17.93 -5.19
CA VAL A 521 0.88 -18.67 -5.02
C VAL A 521 2.02 -17.75 -5.40
N LYS A 522 2.94 -17.49 -4.47
CA LYS A 522 4.07 -16.59 -4.73
C LYS A 522 4.88 -17.08 -5.92
N PRO A 523 5.08 -16.26 -6.97
CA PRO A 523 5.96 -16.59 -8.08
C PRO A 523 7.40 -16.84 -7.61
N PHE A 524 8.12 -17.66 -8.32
CA PHE A 524 9.47 -18.09 -8.00
C PHE A 524 10.42 -17.80 -9.16
N VAL A 525 11.52 -17.09 -8.89
CA VAL A 525 12.55 -16.81 -9.88
C VAL A 525 13.49 -18.02 -9.98
N PHE A 526 13.65 -18.54 -11.19
CA PHE A 526 14.51 -19.67 -11.48
C PHE A 526 15.18 -19.48 -12.85
N ASP A 527 16.50 -19.55 -12.89
CA ASP A 527 17.32 -19.47 -14.11
C ASP A 527 16.96 -18.28 -15.02
N GLY A 528 16.82 -17.09 -14.43
CA GLY A 528 16.48 -15.85 -15.14
C GLY A 528 15.01 -15.69 -15.52
N ALA A 529 14.19 -16.73 -15.44
CA ALA A 529 12.75 -16.69 -15.65
C ALA A 529 11.98 -16.62 -14.33
N THR A 530 10.73 -16.18 -14.37
CA THR A 530 9.82 -16.24 -13.22
C THR A 530 8.73 -17.27 -13.47
N LEU A 531 8.70 -18.32 -12.65
CA LEU A 531 7.65 -19.33 -12.68
C LEU A 531 6.48 -18.88 -11.81
N TYR A 532 5.26 -18.94 -12.35
CA TYR A 532 4.06 -18.61 -11.61
C TYR A 532 2.90 -19.55 -11.96
N VAL A 533 1.94 -19.65 -11.04
CA VAL A 533 0.69 -20.38 -11.27
C VAL A 533 -0.32 -19.43 -11.87
N GLN A 534 -0.85 -19.76 -13.05
CA GLN A 534 -1.93 -18.99 -13.67
C GLN A 534 -3.16 -18.98 -12.76
N ARG A 535 -3.98 -17.92 -12.85
CA ARG A 535 -5.22 -17.73 -12.07
C ARG A 535 -6.13 -18.96 -12.00
N SER A 536 -6.16 -19.80 -13.05
CA SER A 536 -6.94 -21.04 -13.06
C SER A 536 -6.49 -22.09 -12.03
N GLY A 537 -5.28 -21.96 -11.46
CA GLY A 537 -4.72 -22.92 -10.51
C GLY A 537 -4.24 -24.25 -11.14
N SER A 538 -4.28 -24.37 -12.45
CA SER A 538 -4.00 -25.64 -13.17
C SER A 538 -2.85 -25.56 -14.19
N VAL A 539 -2.26 -24.39 -14.36
CA VAL A 539 -1.17 -24.15 -15.31
C VAL A 539 -0.04 -23.40 -14.64
N VAL A 540 1.17 -23.94 -14.74
CA VAL A 540 2.40 -23.22 -14.40
C VAL A 540 2.92 -22.56 -15.66
N ARG A 541 3.24 -21.27 -15.57
CA ARG A 541 3.81 -20.48 -16.66
C ARG A 541 5.20 -19.99 -16.31
N GLU A 542 6.00 -19.82 -17.34
CA GLU A 542 7.30 -19.20 -17.33
C GLU A 542 7.18 -17.77 -17.88
N PHE A 543 7.46 -16.76 -17.10
CA PHE A 543 7.48 -15.36 -17.49
C PHE A 543 8.94 -14.93 -17.72
N ILE A 544 9.30 -14.77 -18.98
CA ILE A 544 10.69 -14.52 -19.41
C ILE A 544 10.71 -13.42 -20.47
N PHE A 545 11.78 -12.61 -20.47
CA PHE A 545 11.99 -11.59 -21.49
C PHE A 545 12.46 -12.25 -22.79
N SER A 546 11.79 -11.93 -23.89
CA SER A 546 12.14 -12.36 -25.25
C SER A 546 12.79 -11.21 -26.02
N ASP A 547 14.05 -11.34 -26.33
CA ASP A 547 14.78 -10.33 -27.13
C ASP A 547 14.16 -10.19 -28.53
N THR A 548 13.62 -11.28 -29.10
CA THR A 548 13.00 -11.27 -30.42
C THR A 548 11.72 -10.46 -30.45
N GLU A 549 10.93 -10.53 -29.38
CA GLU A 549 9.66 -9.80 -29.25
C GLU A 549 9.84 -8.44 -28.55
N SER A 550 11.01 -8.18 -27.97
CA SER A 550 11.29 -7.03 -27.10
C SER A 550 10.24 -6.85 -26.00
N ALA A 551 9.71 -7.96 -25.49
CA ALA A 551 8.65 -8.02 -24.51
C ALA A 551 8.77 -9.29 -23.65
N TYR A 552 8.07 -9.30 -22.51
CA TYR A 552 7.92 -10.52 -21.73
C TYR A 552 6.85 -11.41 -22.33
N VAL A 553 7.16 -12.70 -22.39
CA VAL A 553 6.24 -13.76 -22.82
C VAL A 553 5.92 -14.71 -21.67
N ALA A 554 4.75 -15.32 -21.69
CA ALA A 554 4.30 -16.23 -20.65
C ALA A 554 3.99 -17.62 -21.22
N ASN A 555 5.00 -18.49 -21.29
CA ASN A 555 4.90 -19.83 -21.84
C ASN A 555 4.31 -20.81 -20.82
N ALA A 556 3.40 -21.70 -21.23
CA ALA A 556 2.85 -22.73 -20.37
C ALA A 556 3.81 -23.92 -20.27
N VAL A 557 4.61 -24.00 -19.20
CA VAL A 557 5.60 -25.08 -19.00
C VAL A 557 4.96 -26.38 -18.54
N SER A 558 3.80 -26.34 -17.90
CA SER A 558 3.08 -27.55 -17.44
C SER A 558 2.11 -28.14 -18.46
N LEU A 559 2.12 -27.66 -19.72
CA LEU A 559 1.14 -28.06 -20.74
C LEU A 559 1.08 -29.59 -20.96
N ILE A 560 2.25 -30.25 -20.99
CA ILE A 560 2.36 -31.71 -21.25
C ILE A 560 1.90 -32.52 -20.03
N SER A 561 2.00 -31.93 -18.82
CA SER A 561 1.72 -32.62 -17.55
C SER A 561 0.69 -31.84 -16.70
N SER A 562 -0.26 -31.18 -17.34
CA SER A 562 -1.24 -30.30 -16.69
C SER A 562 -2.07 -31.01 -15.60
N HIS A 563 -2.30 -32.29 -15.70
CA HIS A 563 -3.01 -33.12 -14.73
C HIS A 563 -2.28 -33.25 -13.37
N LEU A 564 -0.98 -32.94 -13.31
CA LEU A 564 -0.19 -32.93 -12.07
C LEU A 564 -0.29 -31.61 -11.32
N VAL A 565 -0.76 -30.54 -11.98
CA VAL A 565 -0.92 -29.21 -11.37
C VAL A 565 -2.34 -29.09 -10.82
N ILE A 566 -2.52 -29.48 -9.55
CA ILE A 566 -3.81 -29.46 -8.87
C ILE A 566 -3.73 -28.52 -7.68
N THR A 567 -4.32 -27.32 -7.79
CA THR A 567 -4.40 -26.31 -6.73
C THR A 567 -3.10 -26.15 -5.93
N PRO A 568 -1.98 -25.78 -6.59
CA PRO A 568 -0.70 -25.64 -5.91
C PRO A 568 -0.79 -24.55 -4.84
N VAL A 569 -0.06 -24.76 -3.74
CA VAL A 569 -0.02 -23.83 -2.61
C VAL A 569 1.31 -23.10 -2.51
N GLN A 570 2.37 -23.65 -3.08
CA GLN A 570 3.71 -23.07 -3.09
C GLN A 570 4.54 -23.64 -4.23
N ILE A 571 5.43 -22.82 -4.80
CA ILE A 571 6.47 -23.24 -5.75
C ILE A 571 7.82 -23.05 -5.08
N THR A 572 8.72 -24.01 -5.23
CA THR A 572 10.10 -23.93 -4.79
C THR A 572 10.98 -24.79 -5.70
N SER A 573 12.29 -24.51 -5.76
CA SER A 573 13.26 -25.36 -6.45
C SER A 573 13.95 -26.31 -5.47
N LEU A 574 14.35 -27.46 -5.97
CA LEU A 574 15.33 -28.36 -5.38
C LEU A 574 16.63 -28.17 -6.17
N GLN A 575 17.63 -27.57 -5.56
CA GLN A 575 19.00 -27.49 -6.10
C GLN A 575 19.84 -28.63 -5.57
#